data_5356cc02929faf940177c364fe1ccd14
#
_entry.id   5356cc02929faf940177c364fe1ccd14
#
_cell.length_a   1.000
_cell.length_b   1.000
_cell.length_c   1.000
_cell.angle_alpha   90.00
_cell.angle_beta   90.00
_cell.angle_gamma   90.00
#
_symmetry.space_group_name_H-M   'P 1'
#
loop_
_entity.id
_entity.type
_entity.pdbx_description
1 polymer ?
#
loop_
_entity_poly.entity_id
_entity_poly.type
_entity_poly.pdbx_seq_one_letter_code
_entity_poly.pdbx_strand_id
1 'polypeptide(L)'
;MDRKYAFIIITTLLFASLVIVTGLECYVCENQEDNNEKCVKTIKTCEYNQDVCLTEIKWGSTPYWSQGAKKQYYISKRCSNKTDCAVTRLKYMPLCTHIWYQDWVCSDCCMGDRCNYYIISGSSKDKPIMSLLIGGAILIIVSGLK
;
A
#
# COMPACT_ATOMS: atom_id res chain seq x y z
N MET A 1 -40.76 17.89 -19.14
CA MET A 1 -39.36 17.39 -18.98
C MET A 1 -39.11 16.48 -20.16
N ASP A 2 -38.26 16.94 -21.07
CA ASP A 2 -38.07 16.27 -22.33
C ASP A 2 -37.46 14.89 -22.16
N ARG A 3 -38.00 13.91 -22.89
CA ARG A 3 -37.58 12.51 -22.84
C ARG A 3 -36.05 12.32 -23.04
N LYS A 4 -35.40 13.25 -23.73
CA LYS A 4 -33.95 13.29 -23.95
C LYS A 4 -33.18 13.60 -22.66
N TYR A 5 -33.67 14.56 -21.84
CA TYR A 5 -33.01 14.89 -20.58
C TYR A 5 -33.18 13.79 -19.52
N ALA A 6 -34.30 13.10 -19.51
CA ALA A 6 -34.50 11.94 -18.64
C ALA A 6 -33.52 10.80 -18.97
N PHE A 7 -33.27 10.54 -20.25
CA PHE A 7 -32.29 9.54 -20.69
C PHE A 7 -30.86 9.90 -20.28
N ILE A 8 -30.45 11.17 -20.42
CA ILE A 8 -29.12 11.63 -20.04
C ILE A 8 -28.94 11.52 -18.52
N ILE A 9 -29.94 11.89 -17.72
CA ILE A 9 -29.88 11.79 -16.26
C ILE A 9 -29.78 10.31 -15.82
N ILE A 10 -30.55 9.41 -16.42
CA ILE A 10 -30.50 7.99 -16.09
C ILE A 10 -29.16 7.38 -16.45
N THR A 11 -28.60 7.70 -17.61
CA THR A 11 -27.28 7.18 -18.03
C THR A 11 -26.16 7.72 -17.15
N THR A 12 -26.18 9.00 -16.75
CA THR A 12 -25.18 9.56 -15.83
C THR A 12 -25.28 8.96 -14.44
N LEU A 13 -26.50 8.70 -13.93
CA LEU A 13 -26.70 8.03 -12.65
C LEU A 13 -26.23 6.57 -12.67
N LEU A 14 -26.47 5.85 -13.77
CA LEU A 14 -25.98 4.47 -13.96
C LEU A 14 -24.46 4.41 -14.04
N PHE A 15 -23.79 5.36 -14.70
CA PHE A 15 -22.33 5.44 -14.72
C PHE A 15 -21.74 5.82 -13.36
N ALA A 16 -22.40 6.67 -12.58
CA ALA A 16 -21.96 7.06 -11.24
C ALA A 16 -22.02 5.90 -10.22
N SER A 17 -22.89 4.90 -10.45
CA SER A 17 -23.02 3.74 -9.55
C SER A 17 -21.97 2.64 -9.77
N LEU A 18 -21.12 2.75 -10.80
CA LEU A 18 -20.05 1.78 -11.09
C LEU A 18 -18.74 2.08 -10.39
N VAL A 19 -18.77 2.75 -9.23
CA VAL A 19 -17.58 2.84 -8.38
C VAL A 19 -17.36 1.48 -7.72
N ILE A 20 -16.54 0.67 -8.36
CA ILE A 20 -16.04 -0.58 -7.77
C ILE A 20 -15.12 -0.18 -6.62
N VAL A 21 -15.60 -0.32 -5.40
CA VAL A 21 -14.76 -0.19 -4.21
C VAL A 21 -13.87 -1.43 -4.15
N THR A 22 -12.70 -1.33 -4.75
CA THR A 22 -11.67 -2.36 -4.60
C THR A 22 -11.02 -2.18 -3.23
N GLY A 23 -10.98 -3.24 -2.42
CA GLY A 23 -10.23 -3.23 -1.16
C GLY A 23 -8.73 -3.06 -1.43
N LEU A 24 -8.00 -2.49 -0.47
CA LEU A 24 -6.55 -2.34 -0.53
C LEU A 24 -5.90 -3.72 -0.70
N GLU A 25 -4.95 -3.83 -1.62
CA GLU A 25 -4.13 -5.03 -1.79
C GLU A 25 -2.70 -4.80 -1.29
N CYS A 26 -2.18 -5.77 -0.53
CA CYS A 26 -0.80 -5.74 -0.05
C CYS A 26 -0.07 -7.05 -0.38
N TYR A 27 1.24 -6.97 -0.57
CA TYR A 27 2.08 -8.18 -0.51
C TYR A 27 2.13 -8.67 0.93
N VAL A 28 2.07 -10.00 1.12
CA VAL A 28 2.08 -10.63 2.45
C VAL A 28 3.08 -11.77 2.50
N CYS A 29 3.86 -11.79 3.58
CA CYS A 29 4.78 -12.87 3.91
C CYS A 29 5.12 -12.79 5.40
N GLU A 30 5.66 -13.87 5.95
CA GLU A 30 6.06 -13.94 7.35
C GLU A 30 7.46 -14.50 7.47
N ASN A 31 8.33 -13.72 8.12
CA ASN A 31 9.72 -14.10 8.43
C ASN A 31 10.48 -14.75 7.26
N GLN A 32 10.30 -14.18 6.07
CA GLN A 32 10.93 -14.66 4.84
C GLN A 32 12.36 -14.17 4.77
N GLU A 33 13.30 -15.07 4.43
CA GLU A 33 14.66 -14.69 4.10
C GLU A 33 14.68 -13.87 2.81
N ASP A 34 15.19 -12.66 2.90
CA ASP A 34 15.20 -11.67 1.82
C ASP A 34 13.81 -11.30 1.26
N ASN A 35 13.78 -10.25 0.44
CA ASN A 35 12.57 -9.79 -0.24
C ASN A 35 12.34 -10.54 -1.56
N ASN A 36 12.10 -11.83 -1.47
CA ASN A 36 11.89 -12.68 -2.62
C ASN A 36 10.66 -13.59 -2.43
N GLU A 37 10.46 -14.55 -3.32
CA GLU A 37 9.43 -15.59 -3.25
C GLU A 37 8.06 -15.05 -2.79
N LYS A 38 7.56 -15.48 -1.62
CA LYS A 38 6.25 -15.11 -1.10
C LYS A 38 6.10 -13.60 -0.88
N CYS A 39 7.17 -12.92 -0.45
CA CYS A 39 7.14 -11.48 -0.17
C CYS A 39 6.92 -10.58 -1.39
N VAL A 40 7.09 -11.10 -2.60
CA VAL A 40 6.90 -10.36 -3.87
C VAL A 40 5.88 -11.01 -4.80
N LYS A 41 5.37 -12.20 -4.43
CA LYS A 41 4.42 -12.95 -5.26
C LYS A 41 3.04 -13.10 -4.61
N THR A 42 2.99 -13.17 -3.26
CA THR A 42 1.72 -13.40 -2.55
C THR A 42 1.04 -12.08 -2.25
N ILE A 43 -0.14 -11.88 -2.83
CA ILE A 43 -0.97 -10.70 -2.64
C ILE A 43 -2.21 -11.10 -1.85
N LYS A 44 -2.60 -10.24 -0.91
CA LYS A 44 -3.84 -10.38 -0.12
C LYS A 44 -4.64 -9.10 -0.23
N THR A 45 -5.94 -9.23 -0.49
CA THR A 45 -6.89 -8.13 -0.31
C THR A 45 -7.11 -7.92 1.19
N CYS A 46 -6.88 -6.70 1.64
CA CYS A 46 -6.99 -6.33 3.04
C CYS A 46 -8.45 -6.26 3.49
N GLU A 47 -8.68 -6.50 4.78
CA GLU A 47 -10.00 -6.43 5.38
C GLU A 47 -10.45 -4.97 5.55
N TYR A 48 -11.74 -4.79 5.75
CA TYR A 48 -12.29 -3.49 6.13
C TYR A 48 -11.57 -2.98 7.39
N ASN A 49 -11.14 -1.74 7.42
CA ASN A 49 -10.29 -1.10 8.44
C ASN A 49 -8.77 -1.33 8.31
N GLN A 50 -8.31 -2.04 7.30
CA GLN A 50 -6.89 -2.15 6.97
C GLN A 50 -6.61 -1.27 5.75
N ASP A 51 -6.03 -0.11 5.99
CA ASP A 51 -5.87 0.95 5.01
C ASP A 51 -4.39 1.23 4.64
N VAL A 52 -3.47 0.43 5.21
CA VAL A 52 -2.03 0.51 4.93
C VAL A 52 -1.41 -0.88 4.80
N CYS A 53 -0.32 -0.96 4.04
CA CYS A 53 0.55 -2.13 3.99
C CYS A 53 1.75 -1.90 4.91
N LEU A 54 1.92 -2.76 5.91
CA LEU A 54 3.04 -2.73 6.85
C LEU A 54 4.12 -3.70 6.40
N THR A 55 5.36 -3.24 6.44
CA THR A 55 6.57 -4.06 6.24
C THR A 55 7.45 -3.97 7.48
N GLU A 56 7.85 -5.11 8.00
CA GLU A 56 8.83 -5.24 9.07
C GLU A 56 10.10 -5.89 8.52
N ILE A 57 11.25 -5.32 8.83
CA ILE A 57 12.55 -5.76 8.35
C ILE A 57 13.42 -6.02 9.59
N LYS A 58 13.91 -7.23 9.70
CA LYS A 58 14.88 -7.62 10.72
C LYS A 58 16.20 -7.93 10.05
N TRP A 59 17.28 -7.38 10.56
CA TRP A 59 18.63 -7.72 10.19
C TRP A 59 19.30 -8.47 11.34
N GLY A 60 19.74 -9.69 11.09
CA GLY A 60 20.33 -10.53 12.11
C GLY A 60 20.69 -11.91 11.62
N SER A 61 21.17 -12.74 12.51
CA SER A 61 21.45 -14.15 12.24
C SER A 61 20.38 -15.05 12.87
N THR A 62 20.03 -16.13 12.20
CA THR A 62 19.24 -17.22 12.78
C THR A 62 19.91 -18.56 12.47
N PRO A 63 20.04 -19.42 13.45
CA PRO A 63 19.79 -19.17 14.87
C PRO A 63 20.84 -18.25 15.49
N TYR A 64 20.42 -17.35 16.39
CA TYR A 64 21.29 -16.34 17.02
C TYR A 64 22.43 -16.93 17.87
N TRP A 65 22.33 -18.20 18.27
CA TRP A 65 23.37 -18.91 19.04
C TRP A 65 24.42 -19.61 18.16
N SER A 66 24.28 -19.61 16.84
CA SER A 66 25.23 -20.23 15.94
C SER A 66 26.43 -19.32 15.72
N GLN A 67 27.61 -19.75 16.19
CA GLN A 67 28.85 -19.02 15.93
C GLN A 67 29.15 -19.01 14.43
N GLY A 68 29.43 -17.83 13.91
CA GLY A 68 29.72 -17.63 12.47
C GLY A 68 28.49 -17.61 11.57
N ALA A 69 27.27 -17.59 12.10
CA ALA A 69 26.07 -17.43 11.31
C ALA A 69 26.12 -16.07 10.57
N LYS A 70 25.90 -16.11 9.27
CA LYS A 70 25.83 -14.88 8.46
C LYS A 70 24.57 -14.10 8.82
N LYS A 71 24.72 -12.79 8.92
CA LYS A 71 23.57 -11.91 9.07
C LYS A 71 22.85 -11.77 7.73
N GLN A 72 21.52 -11.73 7.80
CA GLN A 72 20.69 -11.59 6.62
C GLN A 72 19.39 -10.86 6.98
N TYR A 73 18.62 -10.51 5.97
CA TYR A 73 17.31 -9.87 6.13
C TYR A 73 16.24 -10.93 6.36
N TYR A 74 15.35 -10.64 7.31
CA TYR A 74 14.09 -11.35 7.50
C TYR A 74 12.94 -10.36 7.36
N ILE A 75 12.05 -10.64 6.46
CA ILE A 75 10.99 -9.72 6.06
C ILE A 75 9.63 -10.30 6.38
N SER A 76 8.79 -9.47 6.99
CA SER A 76 7.38 -9.76 7.19
C SER A 76 6.56 -8.61 6.61
N LYS A 77 5.55 -8.96 5.85
CA LYS A 77 4.64 -8.00 5.20
C LYS A 77 3.20 -8.39 5.51
N ARG A 78 2.36 -7.41 5.85
CA ARG A 78 0.96 -7.65 6.14
C ARG A 78 0.09 -6.41 5.88
N CYS A 79 -1.21 -6.64 5.75
CA CYS A 79 -2.20 -5.57 5.86
C CYS A 79 -2.24 -5.05 7.30
N SER A 80 -2.45 -3.76 7.47
CA SER A 80 -2.54 -3.10 8.78
C SER A 80 -3.40 -1.84 8.69
N ASN A 81 -3.69 -1.23 9.83
CA ASN A 81 -4.30 0.08 9.92
C ASN A 81 -3.27 1.15 10.30
N LYS A 82 -3.60 2.41 10.10
CA LYS A 82 -2.71 3.55 10.41
C LYS A 82 -2.27 3.60 11.86
N THR A 83 -3.15 3.21 12.78
CA THR A 83 -2.83 3.23 14.22
C THR A 83 -1.80 2.16 14.56
N ASP A 84 -2.00 0.92 14.12
CA ASP A 84 -1.06 -0.19 14.31
C ASP A 84 0.29 0.11 13.66
N CYS A 85 0.25 0.69 12.45
CA CYS A 85 1.45 1.17 11.78
C CYS A 85 2.23 2.20 12.61
N ALA A 86 1.56 3.23 13.12
CA ALA A 86 2.20 4.26 13.92
C ALA A 86 2.83 3.69 15.21
N VAL A 87 2.11 2.82 15.90
CA VAL A 87 2.61 2.14 17.12
C VAL A 87 3.81 1.26 16.80
N THR A 88 3.75 0.48 15.73
CA THR A 88 4.85 -0.41 15.31
C THR A 88 6.09 0.39 14.92
N ARG A 89 5.93 1.50 14.20
CA ARG A 89 7.05 2.40 13.85
C ARG A 89 7.70 3.01 15.08
N LEU A 90 6.91 3.53 16.02
CA LEU A 90 7.44 4.09 17.28
C LEU A 90 8.19 3.04 18.08
N LYS A 91 7.68 1.81 18.14
CA LYS A 91 8.33 0.69 18.83
C LYS A 91 9.70 0.34 18.26
N TYR A 92 9.83 0.33 16.93
CA TYR A 92 11.06 -0.08 16.26
C TYR A 92 12.01 1.07 15.93
N MET A 93 11.56 2.33 15.99
CA MET A 93 12.39 3.50 15.71
C MET A 93 13.74 3.50 16.45
N PRO A 94 13.84 3.25 17.76
CA PRO A 94 15.13 3.23 18.47
C PRO A 94 16.02 2.04 18.07
N LEU A 95 15.46 1.01 17.48
CA LEU A 95 16.17 -0.21 17.07
C LEU A 95 16.57 -0.20 15.59
N CYS A 96 16.11 0.79 14.83
CA CYS A 96 16.31 0.90 13.37
C CYS A 96 17.61 1.64 13.08
N THR A 97 18.73 1.02 13.43
CA THR A 97 20.07 1.64 13.35
C THR A 97 20.77 1.46 12.02
N HIS A 98 20.39 0.46 11.23
CA HIS A 98 21.04 0.04 9.98
C HIS A 98 22.55 -0.29 10.12
N ILE A 99 23.02 -0.60 11.32
CA ILE A 99 24.42 -0.93 11.54
C ILE A 99 24.67 -2.39 11.17
N TRP A 100 25.52 -2.64 10.19
CA TRP A 100 25.71 -3.96 9.57
C TRP A 100 26.18 -5.07 10.53
N TYR A 101 26.93 -4.74 11.57
CA TYR A 101 27.43 -5.69 12.56
C TYR A 101 26.50 -5.88 13.77
N GLN A 102 25.48 -5.06 13.92
CA GLN A 102 24.48 -5.19 14.99
C GLN A 102 23.18 -5.76 14.43
N ASP A 103 22.41 -6.37 15.31
CA ASP A 103 21.03 -6.74 14.97
C ASP A 103 20.15 -5.49 15.07
N TRP A 104 19.26 -5.31 14.09
CA TRP A 104 18.34 -4.19 14.10
C TRP A 104 16.99 -4.58 13.47
N VAL A 105 15.98 -3.83 13.82
CA VAL A 105 14.61 -4.01 13.31
C VAL A 105 14.08 -2.66 12.87
N CYS A 106 13.54 -2.60 11.67
CA CYS A 106 12.84 -1.43 11.15
C CYS A 106 11.43 -1.81 10.75
N SER A 107 10.54 -0.83 10.70
CA SER A 107 9.23 -1.00 10.10
C SER A 107 8.86 0.21 9.25
N ASP A 108 8.15 -0.04 8.19
CA ASP A 108 7.63 1.00 7.30
C ASP A 108 6.22 0.66 6.84
N CYS A 109 5.44 1.70 6.56
CA CYS A 109 4.08 1.55 6.07
C CYS A 109 3.85 2.44 4.87
N CYS A 110 3.13 1.92 3.93
CA CYS A 110 2.76 2.65 2.73
C CYS A 110 1.25 2.55 2.45
N MET A 111 0.73 3.50 1.70
CA MET A 111 -0.66 3.55 1.26
C MET A 111 -0.75 3.34 -0.25
N GLY A 112 -1.81 2.66 -0.67
CA GLY A 112 -2.08 2.31 -2.06
C GLY A 112 -1.79 0.85 -2.36
N ASP A 113 -2.43 0.36 -3.43
CA ASP A 113 -2.37 -1.05 -3.80
C ASP A 113 -0.94 -1.50 -4.06
N ARG A 114 -0.57 -2.61 -3.41
CA ARG A 114 0.73 -3.28 -3.59
C ARG A 114 1.93 -2.37 -3.36
N CYS A 115 1.78 -1.32 -2.54
CA CYS A 115 2.83 -0.32 -2.30
C CYS A 115 4.07 -0.91 -1.61
N ASN A 116 3.92 -2.00 -0.85
CA ASN A 116 4.99 -2.65 -0.10
C ASN A 116 5.79 -3.68 -0.92
N TYR A 117 5.87 -3.53 -2.25
CA TYR A 117 6.70 -4.38 -3.09
C TYR A 117 8.17 -4.30 -2.69
N TYR A 118 8.69 -3.08 -2.56
CA TYR A 118 10.07 -2.83 -2.13
C TYR A 118 10.17 -2.76 -0.60
N ILE A 119 11.36 -3.05 -0.07
CA ILE A 119 11.64 -3.02 1.37
C ILE A 119 11.84 -1.58 1.87
N ILE A 120 12.36 -0.70 1.02
CA ILE A 120 12.60 0.71 1.30
C ILE A 120 11.59 1.48 0.49
N SER A 121 10.56 2.00 1.14
CA SER A 121 9.65 2.95 0.49
C SER A 121 10.36 4.29 0.39
N GLY A 122 11.04 4.49 -0.74
CA GLY A 122 11.38 5.84 -1.15
C GLY A 122 10.09 6.59 -1.39
N SER A 123 9.87 7.67 -0.64
CA SER A 123 8.96 8.77 -0.89
C SER A 123 7.74 8.43 -1.75
N SER A 124 6.55 8.44 -1.18
CA SER A 124 5.32 8.31 -1.94
C SER A 124 5.30 9.40 -3.01
N LYS A 125 5.45 9.01 -4.27
CA LYS A 125 5.11 9.90 -5.37
C LYS A 125 3.60 10.05 -5.32
N ASP A 126 3.15 11.23 -4.93
CA ASP A 126 1.76 11.62 -5.04
C ASP A 126 1.29 11.33 -6.47
N LYS A 127 0.36 10.40 -6.61
CA LYS A 127 -0.26 10.15 -7.90
C LYS A 127 -1.03 11.41 -8.27
N PRO A 128 -0.84 11.98 -9.47
CA PRO A 128 -1.63 13.12 -9.90
C PRO A 128 -3.11 12.74 -9.85
N ILE A 129 -3.91 13.59 -9.23
CA ILE A 129 -5.35 13.39 -9.08
C ILE A 129 -5.99 13.39 -10.46
N MET A 130 -6.30 12.21 -10.97
CA MET A 130 -7.04 12.03 -12.26
C MET A 130 -8.44 12.69 -12.24
N SER A 131 -8.94 13.12 -11.10
CA SER A 131 -10.25 13.75 -10.95
C SER A 131 -10.38 15.10 -11.68
N LEU A 132 -9.27 15.80 -11.93
CA LEU A 132 -9.28 17.08 -12.65
C LEU A 132 -9.61 16.94 -14.15
N LEU A 133 -9.27 15.78 -14.76
CA LEU A 133 -9.52 15.56 -16.18
C LEU A 133 -11.00 15.27 -16.46
N ILE A 134 -11.71 14.62 -15.55
CA ILE A 134 -13.13 14.30 -15.70
C ILE A 134 -13.98 15.58 -15.55
N GLY A 135 -13.65 16.45 -14.61
CA GLY A 135 -14.34 17.73 -14.42
C GLY A 135 -14.20 18.67 -15.62
N GLY A 136 -13.03 18.72 -16.24
CA GLY A 136 -12.77 19.52 -17.45
C GLY A 136 -13.55 19.05 -18.67
N ALA A 137 -13.65 17.75 -18.89
CA ALA A 137 -14.40 17.17 -20.01
C ALA A 137 -15.92 17.44 -19.91
N ILE A 138 -16.48 17.41 -18.70
CA ILE A 138 -17.91 17.70 -18.48
C ILE A 138 -18.22 19.17 -18.77
N LEU A 139 -17.33 20.10 -18.38
CA LEU A 139 -17.51 21.54 -18.65
C LEU A 139 -17.48 21.86 -20.15
N ILE A 140 -16.64 21.19 -20.92
CA ILE A 140 -16.54 21.38 -22.38
C ILE A 140 -17.81 20.88 -23.08
N ILE A 141 -18.37 19.76 -22.63
CA ILE A 141 -19.60 19.20 -23.20
C ILE A 141 -20.80 20.11 -22.90
N VAL A 142 -20.89 20.70 -21.73
CA VAL A 142 -21.99 21.59 -21.34
C VAL A 142 -21.90 22.95 -22.04
N SER A 143 -20.69 23.47 -22.30
CA SER A 143 -20.49 24.75 -23.03
C SER A 143 -20.66 24.61 -24.56
N GLY A 144 -20.49 23.43 -25.11
CA GLY A 144 -20.70 23.16 -26.54
C GLY A 144 -22.16 22.93 -26.96
N LEU A 145 -23.10 22.90 -26.03
CA LEU A 145 -24.54 22.68 -26.26
C LEU A 145 -25.39 23.97 -26.20
N LYS A 146 -24.78 25.14 -26.40
CA LYS A 146 -25.47 26.43 -26.56
C LYS A 146 -25.68 26.79 -28.03
#